data_5236e12f902058c0ad4e3996fa9aefec
#
_entry.id   5236e12f902058c0ad4e3996fa9aefec
#
_cell.length_a   1.000
_cell.length_b   1.000
_cell.length_c   1.000
_cell.angle_alpha   90.00
_cell.angle_beta   90.00
_cell.angle_gamma   90.00
#
_symmetry.space_group_name_H-M   'P 1'
#
loop_
_entity.id
_entity.type
_entity.pdbx_description
1 polymer ?
#
loop_
_entity_poly.entity_id
_entity_poly.type
_entity_poly.pdbx_seq_one_letter_code
_entity_poly.pdbx_strand_id
1 'polypeptide(L)'
;MPAFVVDSAALSRNIEKLRRFTSAQIIAVVKGNGYGLGLVPYARFLTAQGVALLAVSTVEEAAALRDAGITAEVLMLSSTALPEEIAALLARDVILTVGSADAARAVSDAAAARGVTARIHVKLDTGMGRYGFLPQETAEAAALLQALPALRVEGVFTHLSDAANAKCTALQYRRFTEGVRIL
;
A
#
# COMPACT_ATOMS: atom_id res chain seq x y z
N MET A 1 -26.49 25.20 -5.84
CA MET A 1 -25.08 24.77 -5.95
C MET A 1 -25.04 23.48 -6.74
N PRO A 2 -24.09 23.25 -7.65
CA PRO A 2 -23.93 21.96 -8.28
C PRO A 2 -23.57 20.93 -7.21
N ALA A 3 -24.27 19.79 -7.20
CA ALA A 3 -24.04 18.69 -6.27
C ALA A 3 -23.48 17.49 -7.04
N PHE A 4 -22.49 16.82 -6.44
CA PHE A 4 -22.00 15.53 -6.91
C PHE A 4 -22.76 14.42 -6.18
N VAL A 5 -23.54 13.63 -6.91
CA VAL A 5 -24.37 12.57 -6.34
C VAL A 5 -23.73 11.22 -6.63
N VAL A 6 -23.52 10.42 -5.59
CA VAL A 6 -22.94 9.08 -5.69
C VAL A 6 -24.03 8.05 -5.38
N ASP A 7 -24.26 7.12 -6.32
CA ASP A 7 -25.12 5.96 -6.09
C ASP A 7 -24.37 4.87 -5.32
N SER A 8 -24.64 4.77 -4.01
CA SER A 8 -24.02 3.77 -3.14
C SER A 8 -24.38 2.33 -3.53
N ALA A 9 -25.59 2.12 -4.10
CA ALA A 9 -25.97 0.79 -4.57
C ALA A 9 -25.17 0.37 -5.80
N ALA A 10 -24.83 1.31 -6.70
CA ALA A 10 -23.94 1.05 -7.81
C ALA A 10 -22.52 0.71 -7.34
N LEU A 11 -22.00 1.42 -6.34
CA LEU A 11 -20.69 1.12 -5.73
C LEU A 11 -20.68 -0.28 -5.11
N SER A 12 -21.74 -0.67 -4.36
CA SER A 12 -21.85 -2.01 -3.79
C SER A 12 -21.86 -3.09 -4.85
N ARG A 13 -22.65 -2.92 -5.93
CA ARG A 13 -22.65 -3.85 -7.08
C ARG A 13 -21.27 -3.97 -7.74
N ASN A 14 -20.51 -2.89 -7.81
CA ASN A 14 -19.16 -2.93 -8.36
C ASN A 14 -18.20 -3.75 -7.50
N ILE A 15 -18.27 -3.63 -6.17
CA ILE A 15 -17.46 -4.43 -5.24
C ILE A 15 -17.84 -5.91 -5.36
N GLU A 16 -19.13 -6.23 -5.37
CA GLU A 16 -19.61 -7.61 -5.56
C GLU A 16 -19.13 -8.19 -6.89
N LYS A 17 -19.17 -7.39 -7.97
CA LYS A 17 -18.68 -7.81 -9.27
C LYS A 17 -17.18 -8.12 -9.22
N LEU A 18 -16.35 -7.28 -8.58
CA LEU A 18 -14.93 -7.54 -8.40
C LEU A 18 -14.69 -8.84 -7.64
N ARG A 19 -15.44 -9.10 -6.57
CA ARG A 19 -15.34 -10.34 -5.79
C ARG A 19 -15.66 -11.61 -6.58
N ARG A 20 -16.43 -11.50 -7.65
CA ARG A 20 -16.69 -12.64 -8.54
C ARG A 20 -15.54 -12.97 -9.49
N PHE A 21 -14.64 -12.00 -9.74
CA PHE A 21 -13.47 -12.20 -10.60
C PHE A 21 -12.26 -12.73 -9.86
N THR A 22 -12.21 -12.63 -8.53
CA THR A 22 -11.05 -13.06 -7.75
C THR A 22 -11.46 -13.50 -6.35
N SER A 23 -10.79 -14.54 -5.85
CA SER A 23 -10.85 -14.95 -4.43
C SER A 23 -9.86 -14.16 -3.55
N ALA A 24 -8.98 -13.34 -4.15
CA ALA A 24 -8.02 -12.53 -3.41
C ALA A 24 -8.73 -11.42 -2.63
N GLN A 25 -8.13 -11.02 -1.51
CA GLN A 25 -8.60 -9.86 -0.75
C GLN A 25 -8.40 -8.58 -1.57
N ILE A 26 -9.37 -7.68 -1.46
CA ILE A 26 -9.32 -6.37 -2.11
C ILE A 26 -8.65 -5.37 -1.18
N ILE A 27 -7.59 -4.73 -1.65
CA ILE A 27 -7.01 -3.54 -1.04
C ILE A 27 -7.64 -2.34 -1.75
N ALA A 28 -8.44 -1.56 -1.03
CA ALA A 28 -9.08 -0.40 -1.64
C ALA A 28 -8.22 0.85 -1.53
N VAL A 29 -7.81 1.39 -2.67
CA VAL A 29 -7.03 2.62 -2.75
C VAL A 29 -7.97 3.81 -2.64
N VAL A 30 -7.81 4.61 -1.57
CA VAL A 30 -8.67 5.76 -1.25
C VAL A 30 -7.94 7.11 -1.24
N LYS A 31 -6.71 7.15 -1.75
CA LYS A 31 -5.91 8.38 -1.87
C LYS A 31 -6.59 9.47 -2.71
N GLY A 32 -6.05 10.70 -2.65
CA GLY A 32 -6.60 11.82 -3.41
C GLY A 32 -8.03 12.15 -2.97
N ASN A 33 -8.24 12.21 -1.65
CA ASN A 33 -9.56 12.44 -1.06
C ASN A 33 -10.62 11.41 -1.54
N GLY A 34 -10.24 10.12 -1.58
CA GLY A 34 -11.10 9.06 -2.09
C GLY A 34 -11.39 9.20 -3.59
N TYR A 35 -10.41 9.68 -4.37
CA TYR A 35 -10.61 10.05 -5.79
C TYR A 35 -11.77 11.03 -6.00
N GLY A 36 -11.95 11.96 -5.05
CA GLY A 36 -13.00 12.97 -5.10
C GLY A 36 -14.32 12.56 -4.44
N LEU A 37 -14.44 11.33 -3.96
CA LEU A 37 -15.65 10.84 -3.25
C LEU A 37 -15.68 11.25 -1.77
N GLY A 38 -14.61 11.88 -1.28
CA GLY A 38 -14.40 12.15 0.14
C GLY A 38 -13.71 10.98 0.83
N LEU A 39 -12.54 11.22 1.41
CA LEU A 39 -11.69 10.17 2.01
C LEU A 39 -12.45 9.36 3.08
N VAL A 40 -12.94 10.04 4.11
CA VAL A 40 -13.58 9.37 5.25
C VAL A 40 -14.95 8.75 4.91
N PRO A 41 -15.87 9.44 4.21
CA PRO A 41 -17.13 8.83 3.80
C PRO A 41 -16.93 7.59 2.93
N TYR A 42 -15.99 7.64 1.98
CA TYR A 42 -15.71 6.52 1.10
C TYR A 42 -15.04 5.36 1.84
N ALA A 43 -14.09 5.63 2.74
CA ALA A 43 -13.48 4.61 3.58
C ALA A 43 -14.51 3.90 4.47
N ARG A 44 -15.42 4.63 5.11
CA ARG A 44 -16.53 4.05 5.89
C ARG A 44 -17.44 3.16 5.05
N PHE A 45 -17.78 3.61 3.86
CA PHE A 45 -18.57 2.81 2.93
C PHE A 45 -17.85 1.49 2.59
N LEU A 46 -16.56 1.56 2.21
CA LEU A 46 -15.77 0.39 1.83
C LEU A 46 -15.60 -0.60 2.99
N THR A 47 -15.33 -0.11 4.20
CA THR A 47 -15.22 -0.97 5.39
C THR A 47 -16.54 -1.63 5.75
N ALA A 48 -17.68 -0.92 5.61
CA ALA A 48 -19.02 -1.50 5.76
C ALA A 48 -19.31 -2.59 4.70
N GLN A 49 -18.67 -2.52 3.54
CA GLN A 49 -18.71 -3.58 2.52
C GLN A 49 -17.70 -4.72 2.79
N GLY A 50 -17.02 -4.73 3.94
CA GLY A 50 -16.08 -5.78 4.32
C GLY A 50 -14.69 -5.65 3.66
N VAL A 51 -14.29 -4.47 3.22
CA VAL A 51 -12.90 -4.20 2.82
C VAL A 51 -12.08 -4.01 4.09
N ALA A 52 -11.11 -4.89 4.33
CA ALA A 52 -10.29 -4.91 5.53
C ALA A 52 -9.03 -4.05 5.45
N LEU A 53 -8.53 -3.75 4.25
CA LEU A 53 -7.31 -2.99 4.03
C LEU A 53 -7.57 -1.84 3.06
N LEU A 54 -7.29 -0.63 3.51
CA LEU A 54 -7.34 0.60 2.72
C LEU A 54 -5.91 1.03 2.36
N ALA A 55 -5.75 1.76 1.25
CA ALA A 55 -4.45 2.29 0.88
C ALA A 55 -4.52 3.78 0.54
N VAL A 56 -3.57 4.52 1.08
CA VAL A 56 -3.42 5.98 0.94
C VAL A 56 -2.05 6.34 0.40
N SER A 57 -1.81 7.62 0.10
CA SER A 57 -0.52 8.06 -0.46
C SER A 57 0.17 9.17 0.34
N THR A 58 -0.48 9.73 1.36
CA THR A 58 0.11 10.75 2.22
C THR A 58 -0.13 10.44 3.70
N VAL A 59 0.73 11.03 4.56
CA VAL A 59 0.63 10.89 6.02
C VAL A 59 -0.67 11.51 6.53
N GLU A 60 -1.09 12.63 5.94
CA GLU A 60 -2.32 13.34 6.29
C GLU A 60 -3.56 12.50 6.01
N GLU A 61 -3.58 11.78 4.88
CA GLU A 61 -4.67 10.85 4.57
C GLU A 61 -4.74 9.70 5.58
N ALA A 62 -3.59 9.11 5.94
CA ALA A 62 -3.53 8.07 6.96
C ALA A 62 -4.00 8.59 8.32
N ALA A 63 -3.54 9.78 8.73
CA ALA A 63 -3.96 10.43 9.96
C ALA A 63 -5.47 10.70 9.96
N ALA A 64 -6.01 11.28 8.89
CA ALA A 64 -7.44 11.59 8.78
C ALA A 64 -8.34 10.35 8.89
N LEU A 65 -7.91 9.19 8.36
CA LEU A 65 -8.62 7.93 8.53
C LEU A 65 -8.64 7.50 9.99
N ARG A 66 -7.50 7.54 10.69
CA ARG A 66 -7.39 7.15 12.10
C ARG A 66 -8.15 8.12 13.02
N ASP A 67 -8.03 9.43 12.79
CA ASP A 67 -8.74 10.46 13.55
C ASP A 67 -10.27 10.36 13.37
N ALA A 68 -10.72 9.86 12.22
CA ALA A 68 -12.13 9.53 11.96
C ALA A 68 -12.60 8.19 12.55
N GLY A 69 -11.75 7.47 13.29
CA GLY A 69 -12.08 6.19 13.92
C GLY A 69 -12.15 5.00 12.96
N ILE A 70 -11.52 5.09 11.79
CA ILE A 70 -11.42 3.94 10.88
C ILE A 70 -10.43 2.93 11.47
N THR A 71 -10.91 1.73 11.78
CA THR A 71 -10.12 0.63 12.38
C THR A 71 -9.57 -0.35 11.36
N ALA A 72 -10.03 -0.29 10.11
CA ALA A 72 -9.44 -1.10 9.03
C ALA A 72 -7.93 -0.87 8.90
N GLU A 73 -7.21 -1.87 8.43
CA GLU A 73 -5.80 -1.75 8.11
C GLU A 73 -5.56 -0.61 7.11
N VAL A 74 -4.46 0.11 7.26
CA VAL A 74 -4.07 1.18 6.33
C VAL A 74 -2.67 0.94 5.83
N LEU A 75 -2.52 0.90 4.51
CA LEU A 75 -1.24 0.82 3.80
C LEU A 75 -0.88 2.20 3.24
N MET A 76 0.26 2.71 3.61
CA MET A 76 0.87 3.88 2.98
C MET A 76 1.55 3.44 1.68
N LEU A 77 1.00 3.82 0.52
CA LEU A 77 1.55 3.41 -0.77
C LEU A 77 2.88 4.10 -1.12
N SER A 78 3.08 5.35 -0.67
CA SER A 78 4.34 6.05 -0.89
C SER A 78 5.43 5.54 0.05
N SER A 79 6.64 5.38 -0.47
CA SER A 79 7.82 5.08 0.33
C SER A 79 8.45 6.38 0.82
N THR A 80 8.84 6.43 2.08
CA THR A 80 9.48 7.60 2.68
C THR A 80 10.71 7.18 3.51
N ALA A 81 11.69 8.06 3.58
CA ALA A 81 12.83 7.96 4.51
C ALA A 81 12.87 9.17 5.47
N LEU A 82 11.82 10.00 5.48
CA LEU A 82 11.73 11.18 6.35
C LEU A 82 11.34 10.75 7.76
N PRO A 83 12.17 11.05 8.80
CA PRO A 83 11.96 10.57 10.16
C PRO A 83 10.60 10.97 10.75
N GLU A 84 10.14 12.20 10.48
CA GLU A 84 8.87 12.73 10.97
C GLU A 84 7.66 12.00 10.37
N GLU A 85 7.71 11.67 9.08
CA GLU A 85 6.65 10.91 8.41
C GLU A 85 6.60 9.48 8.93
N ILE A 86 7.76 8.81 9.04
CA ILE A 86 7.85 7.46 9.58
C ILE A 86 7.31 7.42 11.01
N ALA A 87 7.73 8.36 11.87
CA ALA A 87 7.27 8.45 13.24
C ALA A 87 5.74 8.62 13.34
N ALA A 88 5.17 9.47 12.49
CA ALA A 88 3.72 9.72 12.43
C ALA A 88 2.93 8.48 11.98
N LEU A 89 3.46 7.72 11.01
CA LEU A 89 2.84 6.50 10.49
C LEU A 89 2.92 5.35 11.50
N LEU A 90 4.10 5.14 12.13
CA LEU A 90 4.28 4.13 13.19
C LEU A 90 3.36 4.38 14.38
N ALA A 91 3.21 5.65 14.80
CA ALA A 91 2.34 6.02 15.93
C ALA A 91 0.85 5.71 15.67
N ARG A 92 0.45 5.51 14.42
CA ARG A 92 -0.92 5.27 13.97
C ARG A 92 -1.18 3.85 13.49
N ASP A 93 -0.24 2.95 13.71
CA ASP A 93 -0.31 1.55 13.23
C ASP A 93 -0.65 1.49 11.73
N VAL A 94 0.14 2.20 10.92
CA VAL A 94 0.03 2.19 9.46
C VAL A 94 1.09 1.25 8.90
N ILE A 95 0.72 0.41 7.95
CA ILE A 95 1.66 -0.44 7.19
C ILE A 95 2.43 0.47 6.23
N LEU A 96 3.77 0.49 6.35
CA LEU A 96 4.61 1.34 5.53
C LEU A 96 5.04 0.62 4.25
N THR A 97 5.26 1.38 3.18
CA THR A 97 5.90 0.85 1.96
C THR A 97 7.40 1.11 1.99
N VAL A 98 8.16 0.06 1.73
CA VAL A 98 9.60 0.11 1.53
C VAL A 98 9.92 -0.18 0.06
N GLY A 99 10.51 0.80 -0.62
CA GLY A 99 10.87 0.72 -2.04
C GLY A 99 12.31 1.06 -2.35
N SER A 100 13.16 1.22 -1.30
CA SER A 100 14.60 1.46 -1.43
C SER A 100 15.34 1.00 -0.16
N ALA A 101 16.64 0.83 -0.28
CA ALA A 101 17.50 0.49 0.88
C ALA A 101 17.48 1.59 1.95
N ASP A 102 17.47 2.85 1.55
CA ASP A 102 17.44 3.99 2.48
C ASP A 102 16.13 4.02 3.26
N ALA A 103 14.98 3.80 2.61
CA ALA A 103 13.70 3.69 3.28
C ALA A 103 13.66 2.50 4.23
N ALA A 104 14.21 1.33 3.85
CA ALA A 104 14.28 0.15 4.71
C ALA A 104 15.04 0.45 6.00
N ARG A 105 16.23 1.04 5.90
CA ARG A 105 17.05 1.41 7.07
C ARG A 105 16.35 2.45 7.94
N ALA A 106 15.86 3.53 7.34
CA ALA A 106 15.18 4.60 8.07
C ALA A 106 13.96 4.09 8.85
N VAL A 107 13.13 3.24 8.23
CA VAL A 107 11.96 2.64 8.90
C VAL A 107 12.40 1.70 10.03
N SER A 108 13.42 0.87 9.80
CA SER A 108 13.95 -0.03 10.82
C SER A 108 14.52 0.72 12.02
N ASP A 109 15.34 1.75 11.79
CA ASP A 109 15.95 2.54 12.84
C ASP A 109 14.88 3.28 13.66
N ALA A 110 13.89 3.87 13.01
CA ALA A 110 12.79 4.54 13.70
C ALA A 110 11.91 3.57 14.50
N ALA A 111 11.67 2.36 14.00
CA ALA A 111 10.93 1.33 14.71
C ALA A 111 11.71 0.82 15.92
N ALA A 112 13.01 0.53 15.76
CA ALA A 112 13.89 0.10 16.82
C ALA A 112 13.99 1.15 17.94
N ALA A 113 14.16 2.43 17.58
CA ALA A 113 14.21 3.53 18.56
C ALA A 113 12.91 3.67 19.39
N ARG A 114 11.78 3.19 18.87
CA ARG A 114 10.48 3.17 19.55
C ARG A 114 10.18 1.85 20.26
N GLY A 115 11.05 0.85 20.12
CA GLY A 115 10.84 -0.49 20.67
C GLY A 115 9.66 -1.25 20.02
N VAL A 116 9.37 -0.96 18.74
CA VAL A 116 8.29 -1.61 17.98
C VAL A 116 8.85 -2.30 16.74
N THR A 117 8.04 -3.18 16.15
CA THR A 117 8.31 -3.78 14.84
C THR A 117 7.43 -3.10 13.81
N ALA A 118 8.04 -2.50 12.79
CA ALA A 118 7.31 -1.88 11.68
C ALA A 118 6.75 -2.95 10.74
N ARG A 119 5.46 -2.89 10.48
CA ARG A 119 4.78 -3.69 9.45
C ARG A 119 5.03 -3.04 8.11
N ILE A 120 5.55 -3.80 7.15
CA ILE A 120 5.89 -3.23 5.84
C ILE A 120 5.37 -4.06 4.67
N HIS A 121 5.07 -3.37 3.57
CA HIS A 121 4.99 -3.96 2.24
C HIS A 121 6.20 -3.52 1.40
N VAL A 122 6.81 -4.47 0.71
CA VAL A 122 7.93 -4.21 -0.20
C VAL A 122 7.38 -3.85 -1.58
N LYS A 123 7.86 -2.75 -2.14
CA LYS A 123 7.51 -2.33 -3.50
C LYS A 123 8.57 -2.79 -4.48
N LEU A 124 8.15 -3.55 -5.50
CA LEU A 124 8.98 -3.90 -6.66
C LEU A 124 8.60 -3.02 -7.86
N ASP A 125 9.60 -2.44 -8.52
CA ASP A 125 9.39 -1.79 -9.82
C ASP A 125 9.66 -2.79 -10.94
N THR A 126 8.61 -3.36 -11.47
CA THR A 126 8.67 -4.37 -12.53
C THR A 126 8.64 -3.77 -13.93
N GLY A 127 8.57 -2.44 -14.04
CA GLY A 127 8.57 -1.72 -15.31
C GLY A 127 7.70 -0.47 -15.35
N MET A 128 7.20 0.02 -14.19
CA MET A 128 6.51 1.31 -14.08
C MET A 128 7.48 2.49 -14.19
N GLY A 129 8.74 2.32 -13.72
CA GLY A 129 9.78 3.35 -13.79
C GLY A 129 9.55 4.52 -12.84
N ARG A 130 8.94 4.28 -11.68
CA ARG A 130 8.63 5.35 -10.73
C ARG A 130 9.39 5.23 -9.42
N TYR A 131 9.26 4.13 -8.69
CA TYR A 131 9.99 3.76 -7.49
C TYR A 131 9.78 2.29 -7.15
N GLY A 132 10.64 1.72 -6.32
CA GLY A 132 10.63 0.32 -5.90
C GLY A 132 11.96 -0.34 -6.24
N PHE A 133 12.25 -1.45 -5.58
CA PHE A 133 13.41 -2.26 -5.92
C PHE A 133 13.27 -2.82 -7.34
N LEU A 134 14.30 -2.70 -8.13
CA LEU A 134 14.36 -3.26 -9.48
C LEU A 134 14.51 -4.79 -9.41
N PRO A 135 14.14 -5.55 -10.46
CA PRO A 135 14.29 -7.00 -10.48
C PRO A 135 15.69 -7.49 -10.16
N GLN A 136 16.74 -6.79 -10.64
CA GLN A 136 18.14 -7.11 -10.38
C GLN A 136 18.59 -6.79 -8.95
N GLU A 137 17.90 -5.95 -8.21
CA GLU A 137 18.19 -5.55 -6.83
C GLU A 137 17.49 -6.43 -5.80
N THR A 138 16.59 -7.33 -6.23
CA THR A 138 15.70 -8.05 -5.33
C THR A 138 16.46 -8.96 -4.34
N ALA A 139 17.55 -9.59 -4.78
CA ALA A 139 18.37 -10.44 -3.90
C ALA A 139 19.08 -9.63 -2.80
N GLU A 140 19.62 -8.46 -3.16
CA GLU A 140 20.24 -7.55 -2.20
C GLU A 140 19.20 -6.97 -1.24
N ALA A 141 18.01 -6.63 -1.75
CA ALA A 141 16.89 -6.18 -0.94
C ALA A 141 16.46 -7.23 0.06
N ALA A 142 16.35 -8.50 -0.34
CA ALA A 142 16.01 -9.61 0.55
C ALA A 142 17.05 -9.77 1.68
N ALA A 143 18.34 -9.77 1.34
CA ALA A 143 19.42 -9.84 2.33
C ALA A 143 19.39 -8.65 3.30
N LEU A 144 19.15 -7.44 2.79
CA LEU A 144 19.01 -6.24 3.62
C LEU A 144 17.83 -6.35 4.58
N LEU A 145 16.65 -6.74 4.10
CA LEU A 145 15.43 -6.83 4.91
C LEU A 145 15.58 -7.89 6.02
N GLN A 146 16.25 -9.02 5.73
CA GLN A 146 16.57 -10.05 6.73
C GLN A 146 17.53 -9.54 7.82
N ALA A 147 18.43 -8.61 7.49
CA ALA A 147 19.35 -7.98 8.44
C ALA A 147 18.72 -6.87 9.30
N LEU A 148 17.46 -6.52 9.06
CA LEU A 148 16.74 -5.44 9.74
C LEU A 148 15.62 -5.99 10.64
N PRO A 149 15.92 -6.43 11.88
CA PRO A 149 14.98 -7.19 12.72
C PRO A 149 13.78 -6.38 13.22
N ALA A 150 13.83 -5.05 13.13
CA ALA A 150 12.70 -4.18 13.47
C ALA A 150 11.68 -4.04 12.33
N LEU A 151 11.86 -4.78 11.23
CA LEU A 151 10.89 -4.84 10.12
C LEU A 151 10.18 -6.20 10.08
N ARG A 152 8.89 -6.18 9.76
CA ARG A 152 8.09 -7.36 9.44
C ARG A 152 7.49 -7.19 8.05
N VAL A 153 7.97 -7.96 7.09
CA VAL A 153 7.42 -7.98 5.73
C VAL A 153 6.09 -8.72 5.75
N GLU A 154 4.99 -8.02 5.46
CA GLU A 154 3.64 -8.59 5.39
C GLU A 154 3.12 -8.74 3.96
N GLY A 155 3.75 -8.05 3.01
CA GLY A 155 3.35 -8.12 1.63
C GLY A 155 4.40 -7.58 0.66
N VAL A 156 4.21 -7.93 -0.59
CA VAL A 156 5.00 -7.42 -1.72
C VAL A 156 4.00 -6.97 -2.79
N PHE A 157 4.25 -5.83 -3.41
CA PHE A 157 3.38 -5.36 -4.48
C PHE A 157 4.16 -4.68 -5.61
N THR A 158 3.51 -4.56 -6.75
CA THR A 158 3.97 -3.77 -7.89
C THR A 158 2.83 -2.93 -8.46
N HIS A 159 3.15 -2.06 -9.40
CA HIS A 159 2.17 -1.30 -10.17
C HIS A 159 2.38 -1.57 -11.65
N LEU A 160 1.36 -2.07 -12.33
CA LEU A 160 1.42 -2.33 -13.76
C LEU A 160 1.36 -1.02 -14.54
N SER A 161 2.31 -0.79 -15.44
CA SER A 161 2.41 0.47 -16.19
C SER A 161 1.32 0.63 -17.25
N ASP A 162 0.88 -0.48 -17.83
CA ASP A 162 -0.17 -0.52 -18.85
C ASP A 162 -0.95 -1.84 -18.71
N ALA A 163 -1.97 -1.83 -17.83
CA ALA A 163 -2.76 -3.01 -17.53
C ALA A 163 -3.62 -3.49 -18.73
N ALA A 164 -3.88 -2.63 -19.71
CA ALA A 164 -4.60 -2.99 -20.92
C ALA A 164 -3.72 -3.73 -21.95
N ASN A 165 -2.40 -3.60 -21.84
CA ASN A 165 -1.44 -4.26 -22.72
C ASN A 165 -1.04 -5.62 -22.17
N ALA A 166 -1.58 -6.70 -22.75
CA ALA A 166 -1.35 -8.06 -22.28
C ALA A 166 0.14 -8.47 -22.28
N LYS A 167 0.94 -8.02 -23.26
CA LYS A 167 2.38 -8.34 -23.32
C LYS A 167 3.15 -7.64 -22.22
N CYS A 168 2.86 -6.35 -21.97
CA CYS A 168 3.45 -5.57 -20.91
C CYS A 168 3.09 -6.19 -19.55
N THR A 169 1.82 -6.47 -19.32
CA THR A 169 1.32 -7.09 -18.09
C THR A 169 1.96 -8.45 -17.83
N ALA A 170 2.05 -9.33 -18.82
CA ALA A 170 2.67 -10.64 -18.69
C ALA A 170 4.17 -10.53 -18.31
N LEU A 171 4.92 -9.60 -18.92
CA LEU A 171 6.31 -9.36 -18.58
C LEU A 171 6.46 -8.86 -17.14
N GLN A 172 5.68 -7.85 -16.75
CA GLN A 172 5.73 -7.29 -15.41
C GLN A 172 5.28 -8.30 -14.33
N TYR A 173 4.27 -9.11 -14.62
CA TYR A 173 3.82 -10.18 -13.74
C TYR A 173 4.90 -11.26 -13.53
N ARG A 174 5.60 -11.66 -14.59
CA ARG A 174 6.73 -12.60 -14.48
C ARG A 174 7.83 -12.02 -13.58
N ARG A 175 8.27 -10.78 -13.82
CA ARG A 175 9.26 -10.10 -12.98
C ARG A 175 8.81 -9.99 -11.53
N PHE A 176 7.54 -9.72 -11.31
CA PHE A 176 6.95 -9.66 -9.98
C PHE A 176 7.01 -11.03 -9.27
N THR A 177 6.55 -12.09 -9.93
CA THR A 177 6.55 -13.44 -9.34
C THR A 177 7.96 -13.98 -9.08
N GLU A 178 8.94 -13.66 -9.93
CA GLU A 178 10.35 -13.94 -9.70
C GLU A 178 10.85 -13.19 -8.45
N GLY A 179 10.56 -11.90 -8.32
CA GLY A 179 10.97 -11.11 -7.17
C GLY A 179 10.33 -11.57 -5.85
N VAL A 180 9.04 -11.92 -5.86
CA VAL A 180 8.34 -12.47 -4.67
C VAL A 180 8.96 -13.78 -4.18
N ARG A 181 9.52 -14.60 -5.06
CA ARG A 181 10.19 -15.86 -4.64
C ARG A 181 11.54 -15.63 -3.97
N ILE A 182 12.16 -14.50 -4.21
CA ILE A 182 13.47 -14.14 -3.66
C ILE A 182 13.32 -13.48 -2.29
N LEU A 183 12.26 -12.65 -2.12
CA LEU A 183 11.94 -11.95 -0.86
C LEU A 183 11.31 -12.89 0.17
#